data_c85822f7a6c0ccd47c08f1816ce98622
#
_entry.id   c85822f7a6c0ccd47c08f1816ce98622
#
_cell.length_a   1.000
_cell.length_b   1.000
_cell.length_c   1.000
_cell.angle_alpha   90.00
_cell.angle_beta   90.00
_cell.angle_gamma   90.00
#
_symmetry.space_group_name_H-M   'P 1'
#
loop_
_entity.id
_entity.type
_entity.pdbx_description
1 polymer ?
#
loop_
_entity_poly.entity_id
_entity_poly.type
_entity_poly.pdbx_seq_one_letter_code
_entity_poly.pdbx_strand_id
1 'polypeptide(L)'
;TVQAEYLIAMKLRSGRLYKNDRSDIAGILAEHEKRGEPITMDRITQAVTNLYGGWEQISASSQLFIQQIMQNGEYQKTYGAIRQEEQDNKELSISFESKYPGATTSENVERIITDFKKKQKRNQTLNWLKNQKQENEQDIEADDELDQ
;
A
#
# COMPACT_ATOMS: atom_id res chain seq x y z
N THR A 1 -22.84 15.33 -11.32
CA THR A 1 -21.44 14.98 -11.05
C THR A 1 -21.22 14.72 -9.57
N VAL A 2 -20.57 13.61 -9.25
CA VAL A 2 -20.23 13.27 -7.86
C VAL A 2 -19.12 14.20 -7.37
N GLN A 3 -19.30 14.81 -6.20
CA GLN A 3 -18.25 15.62 -5.60
C GLN A 3 -17.04 14.76 -5.24
N ALA A 4 -15.86 15.34 -5.32
CA ALA A 4 -14.60 14.60 -5.14
C ALA A 4 -14.50 13.89 -3.79
N GLU A 5 -14.91 14.54 -2.70
CA GLU A 5 -14.89 13.95 -1.35
C GLU A 5 -15.78 12.71 -1.23
N TYR A 6 -16.91 12.68 -1.94
CA TYR A 6 -17.79 11.51 -1.99
C TYR A 6 -17.16 10.37 -2.76
N LEU A 7 -16.49 10.68 -3.87
CA LEU A 7 -15.76 9.69 -4.65
C LEU A 7 -14.62 9.07 -3.82
N ILE A 8 -13.90 9.89 -3.07
CA ILE A 8 -12.87 9.43 -2.14
C ILE A 8 -13.48 8.50 -1.09
N ALA A 9 -14.60 8.88 -0.49
CA ALA A 9 -15.29 8.06 0.53
C ALA A 9 -15.69 6.70 -0.04
N MET A 10 -16.22 6.67 -1.26
CA MET A 10 -16.62 5.43 -1.93
C MET A 10 -15.41 4.53 -2.20
N LYS A 11 -14.30 5.11 -2.62
CA LYS A 11 -13.05 4.36 -2.86
C LYS A 11 -12.42 3.85 -1.56
N LEU A 12 -12.52 4.60 -0.47
CA LEU A 12 -12.10 4.15 0.87
C LEU A 12 -12.93 2.97 1.34
N ARG A 13 -14.23 2.97 1.08
CA ARG A 13 -15.12 1.87 1.43
C ARG A 13 -14.77 0.58 0.66
N SER A 14 -14.42 0.71 -0.63
CA SER A 14 -13.95 -0.42 -1.45
C SER A 14 -12.55 -0.88 -1.05
N GLY A 15 -11.59 0.02 -0.97
CA GLY A 15 -10.24 -0.16 -0.43
C GLY A 15 -9.46 -1.38 -0.89
N ARG A 16 -9.61 -1.80 -2.15
CA ARG A 16 -9.05 -3.05 -2.65
C ARG A 16 -7.56 -2.91 -3.01
N LEU A 17 -6.72 -3.82 -2.49
CA LEU A 17 -5.27 -3.79 -2.71
C LEU A 17 -4.84 -4.06 -4.15
N TYR A 18 -5.66 -4.77 -4.92
CA TYR A 18 -5.35 -5.17 -6.31
C TYR A 18 -6.07 -4.31 -7.34
N LYS A 19 -6.76 -3.27 -6.92
CA LYS A 19 -7.44 -2.28 -7.76
C LYS A 19 -6.79 -0.92 -7.56
N ASN A 20 -7.20 0.05 -8.36
CA ASN A 20 -6.58 1.38 -8.37
C ASN A 20 -7.23 2.35 -7.36
N ASP A 21 -7.97 1.84 -6.36
CA ASP A 21 -8.73 2.67 -5.42
C ASP A 21 -7.82 3.66 -4.67
N ARG A 22 -6.68 3.21 -4.19
CA ARG A 22 -5.74 4.07 -3.45
C ARG A 22 -5.03 5.09 -4.33
N SER A 23 -4.56 4.67 -5.50
CA SER A 23 -3.92 5.60 -6.44
C SER A 23 -4.93 6.62 -6.98
N ASP A 24 -6.17 6.23 -7.19
CA ASP A 24 -7.23 7.14 -7.59
C ASP A 24 -7.48 8.22 -6.54
N ILE A 25 -7.48 7.85 -5.25
CA ILE A 25 -7.60 8.81 -4.14
C ILE A 25 -6.43 9.80 -4.16
N ALA A 26 -5.21 9.31 -4.26
CA ALA A 26 -4.02 10.15 -4.33
C ALA A 26 -4.06 11.10 -5.53
N GLY A 27 -4.50 10.61 -6.68
CA GLY A 27 -4.68 11.42 -7.90
C GLY A 27 -5.71 12.51 -7.74
N ILE A 28 -6.85 12.21 -7.12
CA ILE A 28 -7.90 13.19 -6.82
C ILE A 28 -7.38 14.30 -5.90
N LEU A 29 -6.69 13.91 -4.83
CA LEU A 29 -6.11 14.86 -3.88
C LEU A 29 -5.06 15.76 -4.55
N ALA A 30 -4.19 15.18 -5.37
CA ALA A 30 -3.17 15.92 -6.12
C ALA A 30 -3.78 16.93 -7.09
N GLU A 31 -4.80 16.52 -7.83
CA GLU A 31 -5.48 17.36 -8.80
C GLU A 31 -6.16 18.57 -8.16
N HIS A 32 -6.85 18.35 -7.04
CA HIS A 32 -7.53 19.44 -6.32
C HIS A 32 -6.54 20.40 -5.66
N GLU A 33 -5.45 19.90 -5.13
CA GLU A 33 -4.38 20.75 -4.59
C GLU A 33 -3.77 21.63 -5.68
N LYS A 34 -3.50 21.07 -6.85
CA LYS A 34 -2.95 21.77 -8.01
C LYS A 34 -3.87 22.90 -8.49
N ARG A 35 -5.18 22.71 -8.38
CA ARG A 35 -6.18 23.75 -8.74
C ARG A 35 -6.33 24.84 -7.69
N GLY A 36 -5.68 24.72 -6.53
CA GLY A 36 -5.87 25.63 -5.42
C GLY A 36 -7.14 25.38 -4.62
N GLU A 37 -7.75 24.23 -4.77
CA GLU A 37 -8.98 23.81 -4.08
C GLU A 37 -8.72 22.51 -3.30
N PRO A 38 -7.82 22.50 -2.28
CA PRO A 38 -7.48 21.29 -1.59
C PRO A 38 -8.67 20.68 -0.85
N ILE A 39 -8.76 19.35 -0.87
CA ILE A 39 -9.80 18.61 -0.15
C ILE A 39 -9.32 18.42 1.28
N THR A 40 -10.15 18.77 2.25
CA THR A 40 -9.82 18.66 3.68
C THR A 40 -10.30 17.32 4.24
N MET A 41 -9.66 16.91 5.34
CA MET A 41 -10.09 15.71 6.06
C MET A 41 -11.51 15.84 6.59
N ASP A 42 -11.91 17.04 7.00
CA ASP A 42 -13.29 17.31 7.48
C ASP A 42 -14.32 17.05 6.38
N ARG A 43 -14.05 17.46 5.15
CA ARG A 43 -14.93 17.21 4.02
C ARG A 43 -15.03 15.72 3.71
N ILE A 44 -13.94 14.98 3.80
CA ILE A 44 -13.93 13.53 3.59
C ILE A 44 -14.73 12.85 4.71
N THR A 45 -14.54 13.25 5.97
CA THR A 45 -15.29 12.73 7.12
C THR A 45 -16.78 12.95 6.95
N GLN A 46 -17.18 14.15 6.50
CA GLN A 46 -18.57 14.47 6.25
C GLN A 46 -19.17 13.57 5.16
N ALA A 47 -18.42 13.32 4.08
CA ALA A 47 -18.85 12.44 3.00
C ALA A 47 -19.03 10.99 3.50
N VAL A 48 -18.07 10.48 4.27
CA VAL A 48 -18.13 9.15 4.88
C VAL A 48 -19.36 9.03 5.79
N THR A 49 -19.62 10.04 6.63
CA THR A 49 -20.75 10.07 7.53
C THR A 49 -22.07 10.08 6.75
N ASN A 50 -22.16 10.90 5.71
CA ASN A 50 -23.37 11.00 4.88
C ASN A 50 -23.67 9.73 4.11
N LEU A 51 -22.64 9.03 3.60
CA LEU A 51 -22.83 7.81 2.81
C LEU A 51 -23.00 6.56 3.68
N TYR A 52 -22.23 6.45 4.78
CA TYR A 52 -22.08 5.19 5.51
C TYR A 52 -22.39 5.32 7.00
N GLY A 53 -22.73 6.49 7.49
CA GLY A 53 -23.07 6.72 8.90
C GLY A 53 -21.86 7.00 9.79
N GLY A 54 -20.64 6.73 9.34
CA GLY A 54 -19.44 7.00 10.11
C GLY A 54 -18.26 6.13 9.66
N TRP A 55 -17.12 6.33 10.29
CA TRP A 55 -15.87 5.65 9.97
C TRP A 55 -15.89 4.14 10.30
N GLU A 56 -16.83 3.69 11.11
CA GLU A 56 -16.98 2.27 11.50
C GLU A 56 -17.17 1.36 10.28
N GLN A 57 -17.74 1.90 9.20
CA GLN A 57 -17.98 1.14 7.96
C GLN A 57 -16.76 1.08 7.05
N ILE A 58 -15.71 1.80 7.39
CA ILE A 58 -14.46 1.84 6.60
C ILE A 58 -13.43 0.95 7.29
N SER A 59 -12.72 0.11 6.52
CA SER A 59 -11.70 -0.79 7.06
C SER A 59 -10.59 -0.01 7.77
N ALA A 60 -9.96 -0.63 8.77
CA ALA A 60 -8.85 -0.03 9.50
C ALA A 60 -7.70 0.36 8.57
N SER A 61 -7.40 -0.47 7.57
CA SER A 61 -6.33 -0.19 6.59
C SER A 61 -6.65 1.03 5.73
N SER A 62 -7.90 1.21 5.31
CA SER A 62 -8.31 2.40 4.56
C SER A 62 -8.29 3.66 5.42
N GLN A 63 -8.71 3.56 6.68
CA GLN A 63 -8.62 4.69 7.63
C GLN A 63 -7.16 5.12 7.84
N LEU A 64 -6.28 4.17 8.04
CA LEU A 64 -4.84 4.46 8.21
C LEU A 64 -4.27 5.10 6.95
N PHE A 65 -4.61 4.58 5.78
CA PHE A 65 -4.17 5.12 4.50
C PHE A 65 -4.55 6.58 4.33
N ILE A 66 -5.82 6.94 4.53
CA ILE A 66 -6.26 8.32 4.34
C ILE A 66 -5.63 9.27 5.36
N GLN A 67 -5.47 8.83 6.61
CA GLN A 67 -4.79 9.61 7.63
C GLN A 67 -3.33 9.90 7.26
N GLN A 68 -2.61 8.89 6.81
CA GLN A 68 -1.20 9.02 6.44
C GLN A 68 -1.00 9.93 5.22
N ILE A 69 -1.81 9.75 4.16
CA ILE A 69 -1.66 10.55 2.95
C ILE A 69 -2.03 12.02 3.21
N MET A 70 -3.04 12.29 4.03
CA MET A 70 -3.43 13.65 4.38
C MET A 70 -2.37 14.35 5.23
N GLN A 71 -1.71 13.63 6.14
CA GLN A 71 -0.63 14.16 6.95
C GLN A 71 0.63 14.45 6.13
N ASN A 72 0.94 13.56 5.20
CA ASN A 72 2.15 13.67 4.37
C ASN A 72 2.07 14.83 3.38
N GLY A 73 0.93 15.01 2.73
CA GLY A 73 0.69 16.12 1.80
C GLY A 73 1.41 16.04 0.46
N GLU A 74 2.26 15.06 0.24
CA GLU A 74 3.00 14.87 -1.01
C GLU A 74 2.25 13.95 -1.98
N TYR A 75 1.10 14.41 -2.47
CA TYR A 75 0.16 13.57 -3.21
C TYR A 75 0.72 13.05 -4.53
N GLN A 76 1.47 13.86 -5.28
CA GLN A 76 2.04 13.47 -6.58
C GLN A 76 3.05 12.33 -6.42
N LYS A 77 3.94 12.46 -5.45
CA LYS A 77 4.97 11.46 -5.14
C LYS A 77 4.34 10.18 -4.63
N THR A 78 3.37 10.31 -3.74
CA THR A 78 2.63 9.20 -3.16
C THR A 78 1.84 8.45 -4.23
N TYR A 79 1.24 9.17 -5.17
CA TYR A 79 0.52 8.59 -6.30
C TYR A 79 1.39 7.59 -7.08
N GLY A 80 2.61 7.99 -7.45
CA GLY A 80 3.51 7.13 -8.20
C GLY A 80 3.88 5.85 -7.45
N ALA A 81 4.20 5.99 -6.16
CA ALA A 81 4.55 4.86 -5.30
C ALA A 81 3.39 3.88 -5.12
N ILE A 82 2.20 4.39 -4.86
CA ILE A 82 0.99 3.58 -4.69
C ILE A 82 0.64 2.85 -5.98
N ARG A 83 0.74 3.53 -7.10
CA ARG A 83 0.43 2.96 -8.40
C ARG A 83 1.35 1.78 -8.73
N GLN A 84 2.63 1.89 -8.39
CA GLN A 84 3.59 0.80 -8.55
C GLN A 84 3.23 -0.38 -7.64
N GLU A 85 2.89 -0.11 -6.38
CA GLU A 85 2.47 -1.16 -5.44
C GLU A 85 1.21 -1.88 -5.92
N GLU A 86 0.21 -1.16 -6.40
CA GLU A 86 -1.02 -1.75 -6.93
C GLU A 86 -0.73 -2.63 -8.15
N GLN A 87 0.17 -2.21 -9.02
CA GLN A 87 0.59 -3.00 -10.18
C GLN A 87 1.28 -4.28 -9.73
N ASP A 88 2.17 -4.21 -8.76
CA ASP A 88 2.85 -5.37 -8.19
C ASP A 88 1.85 -6.35 -7.56
N ASN A 89 0.87 -5.84 -6.82
CA ASN A 89 -0.20 -6.64 -6.22
C ASN A 89 -1.02 -7.37 -7.28
N LYS A 90 -1.35 -6.69 -8.36
CA LYS A 90 -2.09 -7.26 -9.49
C LYS A 90 -1.30 -8.40 -10.15
N GLU A 91 -0.01 -8.20 -10.37
CA GLU A 91 0.87 -9.21 -10.94
C GLU A 91 1.02 -10.42 -10.03
N LEU A 92 1.12 -10.23 -8.72
CA LEU A 92 1.15 -11.31 -7.74
C LEU A 92 -0.14 -12.13 -7.78
N SER A 93 -1.28 -11.48 -7.85
CA SER A 93 -2.59 -12.14 -7.94
C SER A 93 -2.69 -12.99 -9.20
N ILE A 94 -2.27 -12.46 -10.34
CA ILE A 94 -2.27 -13.17 -11.63
C ILE A 94 -1.32 -14.37 -11.59
N SER A 95 -0.14 -14.19 -11.05
CA SER A 95 0.87 -15.26 -10.92
C SER A 95 0.37 -16.40 -10.03
N PHE A 96 -0.28 -16.07 -8.91
CA PHE A 96 -0.85 -17.06 -8.01
C PHE A 96 -1.97 -17.84 -8.69
N GLU A 97 -2.89 -17.16 -9.41
CA GLU A 97 -3.98 -17.78 -10.14
C GLU A 97 -3.46 -18.71 -11.24
N SER A 98 -2.38 -18.33 -11.89
CA SER A 98 -1.72 -19.17 -12.91
C SER A 98 -1.17 -20.47 -12.32
N LYS A 99 -0.60 -20.39 -11.10
CA LYS A 99 -0.06 -21.56 -10.38
C LYS A 99 -1.15 -22.46 -9.79
N TYR A 100 -2.21 -21.85 -9.29
CA TYR A 100 -3.30 -22.54 -8.59
C TYR A 100 -4.65 -22.09 -9.15
N PRO A 101 -5.04 -22.56 -10.36
CA PRO A 101 -6.27 -22.12 -11.01
C PRO A 101 -7.50 -22.34 -10.13
N GLY A 102 -8.33 -21.32 -10.02
CA GLY A 102 -9.57 -21.36 -9.24
C GLY A 102 -9.38 -21.15 -7.74
N ALA A 103 -8.14 -20.99 -7.25
CA ALA A 103 -7.87 -20.79 -5.83
C ALA A 103 -8.12 -19.35 -5.36
N THR A 104 -8.07 -18.37 -6.27
CA THR A 104 -8.25 -16.96 -5.96
C THR A 104 -9.70 -16.55 -6.11
N THR A 105 -10.29 -15.99 -5.05
CA THR A 105 -11.65 -15.45 -5.04
C THR A 105 -11.59 -13.98 -4.62
N SER A 106 -12.68 -13.24 -4.84
CA SER A 106 -12.78 -11.85 -4.37
C SER A 106 -12.67 -11.72 -2.85
N GLU A 107 -12.97 -12.80 -2.12
CA GLU A 107 -12.91 -12.82 -0.65
C GLU A 107 -11.52 -13.08 -0.11
N ASN A 108 -10.69 -13.88 -0.80
CA ASN A 108 -9.38 -14.30 -0.29
C ASN A 108 -8.18 -13.64 -0.97
N VAL A 109 -8.39 -12.91 -2.08
CA VAL A 109 -7.29 -12.34 -2.87
C VAL A 109 -6.40 -11.40 -2.06
N GLU A 110 -6.96 -10.56 -1.21
CA GLU A 110 -6.19 -9.64 -0.38
C GLU A 110 -5.34 -10.37 0.65
N ARG A 111 -5.89 -11.41 1.27
CA ARG A 111 -5.15 -12.25 2.21
C ARG A 111 -3.98 -12.95 1.51
N ILE A 112 -4.20 -13.49 0.33
CA ILE A 112 -3.16 -14.16 -0.47
C ILE A 112 -2.02 -13.18 -0.78
N ILE A 113 -2.35 -11.98 -1.25
CA ILE A 113 -1.36 -10.94 -1.55
C ILE A 113 -0.59 -10.56 -0.29
N THR A 114 -1.28 -10.33 0.81
CA THR A 114 -0.67 -9.95 2.10
C THR A 114 0.28 -11.03 2.60
N ASP A 115 -0.14 -12.30 2.57
CA ASP A 115 0.67 -13.43 3.02
C ASP A 115 1.91 -13.61 2.14
N PHE A 116 1.77 -13.45 0.83
CA PHE A 116 2.89 -13.55 -0.10
C PHE A 116 3.92 -12.44 0.12
N LYS A 117 3.46 -11.22 0.35
CA LYS A 117 4.35 -10.08 0.66
C LYS A 117 5.08 -10.28 1.98
N LYS A 118 4.43 -10.83 2.99
CA LYS A 118 5.07 -11.18 4.26
C LYS A 118 6.19 -12.19 4.07
N LYS A 119 5.96 -13.22 3.25
CA LYS A 119 6.97 -14.22 2.91
C LYS A 119 8.17 -13.61 2.18
N GLN A 120 7.93 -12.74 1.20
CA GLN A 120 8.99 -12.05 0.47
C GLN A 120 9.84 -11.19 1.41
N LYS A 121 9.20 -10.41 2.26
CA LYS A 121 9.88 -9.54 3.24
C LYS A 121 10.71 -10.36 4.22
N ARG A 122 10.16 -11.48 4.70
CA ARG A 122 10.86 -12.42 5.59
C ARG A 122 12.08 -13.01 4.91
N ASN A 123 11.97 -13.46 3.66
CA ASN A 123 13.07 -14.01 2.89
C ASN A 123 14.17 -12.99 2.65
N GLN A 124 13.81 -11.75 2.34
CA GLN A 124 14.77 -10.66 2.17
C GLN A 124 15.53 -10.37 3.46
N THR A 125 14.84 -10.35 4.60
CA THR A 125 15.47 -10.15 5.91
C THR A 125 16.44 -11.29 6.26
N LEU A 126 16.05 -12.53 6.00
CA LEU A 126 16.90 -13.70 6.23
C LEU A 126 18.14 -13.66 5.34
N ASN A 127 18.00 -13.29 4.08
CA ASN A 127 19.12 -13.13 3.15
C ASN A 127 20.06 -12.02 3.59
N TRP A 128 19.53 -10.88 4.04
CA TRP A 128 20.33 -9.78 4.55
C TRP A 128 21.15 -10.20 5.79
N LEU A 129 20.52 -10.88 6.75
CA LEU A 129 21.20 -11.39 7.95
C LEU A 129 22.30 -12.39 7.58
N LYS A 130 22.04 -13.26 6.61
CA LYS A 130 23.01 -14.25 6.11
C LYS A 130 24.21 -13.57 5.49
N ASN A 131 24.01 -12.52 4.68
CA ASN A 131 25.08 -11.74 4.06
C ASN A 131 25.90 -10.98 5.12
N GLN A 132 25.26 -10.41 6.13
CA GLN A 132 25.97 -9.75 7.24
C GLN A 132 26.87 -10.70 8.00
N LYS A 133 26.42 -11.93 8.24
CA LYS A 133 27.21 -12.97 8.92
C LYS A 133 28.45 -13.33 8.09
N GLN A 134 28.32 -13.49 6.78
CA GLN A 134 29.43 -13.79 5.88
C GLN A 134 30.46 -12.65 5.83
N GLU A 135 30.02 -11.40 5.79
CA GLU A 135 30.91 -10.25 5.82
C GLU A 135 31.71 -10.18 7.13
N ASN A 136 31.07 -10.42 8.27
CA ASN A 136 31.74 -10.45 9.58
C ASN A 136 32.78 -11.56 9.67
N GLU A 137 32.48 -12.75 9.12
CA GLU A 137 33.43 -13.86 9.08
C GLU A 137 34.65 -13.53 8.21
N GLN A 138 34.47 -12.87 7.07
CA GLN A 138 35.55 -12.43 6.20
C GLN A 138 36.41 -11.36 6.86
N ASP A 139 35.83 -10.41 7.57
CA ASP A 139 36.57 -9.38 8.30
C ASP A 139 37.42 -9.97 9.43
N ILE A 140 36.91 -10.97 10.15
CA ILE A 140 37.66 -11.69 11.20
C ILE A 140 38.85 -12.44 10.58
N GLU A 141 38.68 -13.12 9.48
CA GLU A 141 39.75 -13.82 8.78
C GLU A 141 40.84 -12.86 8.27
N ALA A 142 40.44 -11.69 7.76
CA ALA A 142 41.39 -10.67 7.30
C ALA A 142 42.20 -10.08 8.46
N ASP A 143 41.60 -9.87 9.63
CA ASP A 143 42.29 -9.40 10.82
C ASP A 143 43.29 -10.42 11.35
N ASP A 144 42.94 -11.71 11.32
CA ASP A 144 43.85 -12.81 11.72
C ASP A 144 45.06 -12.91 10.79
N GLU A 145 44.90 -12.69 9.49
CA GLU A 145 45.98 -12.64 8.51
C GLU A 145 46.93 -11.46 8.71
N LEU A 146 46.40 -10.30 9.16
CA LEU A 146 47.19 -9.11 9.42
C LEU A 146 48.05 -9.23 10.69
N ASP A 147 47.64 -10.05 11.64
CA ASP A 147 48.39 -10.31 12.91
C ASP A 147 49.52 -11.32 12.75
N GLN A 148 49.63 -11.95 11.60
CA GLN A 148 50.74 -12.87 11.23
C GLN A 148 51.83 -12.12 10.48
#